data_183566552dd37fbb484e0207616adcec
#
_entry.id   183566552dd37fbb484e0207616adcec
#
_cell.length_a   1.000
_cell.length_b   1.000
_cell.length_c   1.000
_cell.angle_alpha   90.00
_cell.angle_beta   90.00
_cell.angle_gamma   90.00
#
_symmetry.space_group_name_H-M   'P 1'
#
loop_
_entity.id
_entity.type
_entity.pdbx_description
1 polymer ?
#
loop_
_entity_poly.entity_id
_entity_poly.type
_entity_poly.pdbx_seq_one_letter_code
_entity_poly.pdbx_strand_id
1 'polypeptide(L)'
;MYVEETIAKYEKYINPAQAKLFRFMGLASVEGHAQGWTITDSEGREFIDCLGGYGMFALGHRHPKVVEAVEKELHAMPMCGKVLFNRPMGELAELLAEITPGDLQYSFFVNSGTEAVEGCLKVARLATKRSKFVA
;
A
#
# COMPACT_ATOMS: atom_id res chain seq x y z
N MET A 1 -12.10 -22.04 15.98
CA MET A 1 -11.61 -21.34 17.20
C MET A 1 -10.85 -20.08 16.87
N TYR A 2 -9.81 -20.14 16.06
CA TYR A 2 -8.98 -18.96 15.67
C TYR A 2 -9.76 -17.85 14.93
N VAL A 3 -10.61 -18.20 13.96
CA VAL A 3 -11.42 -17.23 13.20
C VAL A 3 -12.39 -16.46 14.11
N GLU A 4 -13.18 -17.17 14.92
CA GLU A 4 -14.13 -16.54 15.82
C GLU A 4 -13.46 -15.69 16.90
N GLU A 5 -12.31 -16.11 17.41
CA GLU A 5 -11.51 -15.30 18.36
C GLU A 5 -11.02 -14.00 17.70
N THR A 6 -10.54 -14.07 16.45
CA THR A 6 -10.09 -12.89 15.70
C THR A 6 -11.25 -11.93 15.46
N ILE A 7 -12.41 -12.44 15.01
CA ILE A 7 -13.59 -11.61 14.77
C ILE A 7 -14.09 -10.96 16.05
N ALA A 8 -14.08 -11.67 17.18
CA ALA A 8 -14.45 -11.10 18.47
C ALA A 8 -13.51 -9.94 18.90
N LYS A 9 -12.22 -10.02 18.56
CA LYS A 9 -11.28 -8.89 18.77
C LYS A 9 -11.63 -7.69 17.88
N TYR A 10 -12.01 -7.92 16.62
CA TYR A 10 -12.49 -6.87 15.74
C TYR A 10 -13.76 -6.19 16.27
N GLU A 11 -14.74 -6.98 16.72
CA GLU A 11 -15.98 -6.47 17.32
C GLU A 11 -15.72 -5.61 18.55
N LYS A 12 -14.78 -6.05 19.39
CA LYS A 12 -14.52 -5.39 20.67
C LYS A 12 -13.59 -4.18 20.56
N TYR A 13 -12.57 -4.23 19.70
CA TYR A 13 -11.47 -3.27 19.74
C TYR A 13 -11.28 -2.44 18.46
N ILE A 14 -11.93 -2.80 17.35
CA ILE A 14 -11.76 -2.11 16.06
C ILE A 14 -13.09 -1.51 15.61
N ASN A 15 -14.01 -2.34 15.12
CA ASN A 15 -15.29 -1.85 14.59
C ASN A 15 -16.36 -2.96 14.62
N PRO A 16 -17.33 -2.90 15.54
CA PRO A 16 -18.40 -3.90 15.62
C PRO A 16 -19.33 -3.90 14.39
N ALA A 17 -19.52 -2.75 13.74
CA ALA A 17 -20.35 -2.67 12.55
C ALA A 17 -19.70 -3.37 11.34
N GLN A 18 -18.39 -3.24 11.19
CA GLN A 18 -17.61 -3.94 10.16
C GLN A 18 -17.71 -5.46 10.32
N ALA A 19 -17.52 -5.96 11.52
CA ALA A 19 -17.60 -7.39 11.80
C ALA A 19 -18.99 -7.95 11.46
N LYS A 20 -20.06 -7.26 11.83
CA LYS A 20 -21.44 -7.62 11.46
C LYS A 20 -21.66 -7.63 9.95
N LEU A 21 -21.17 -6.59 9.26
CA LEU A 21 -21.29 -6.48 7.81
C LEU A 21 -20.59 -7.65 7.10
N PHE A 22 -19.37 -7.97 7.50
CA PHE A 22 -18.60 -9.07 6.88
C PHE A 22 -19.23 -10.43 7.17
N ARG A 23 -19.80 -10.64 8.35
CA ARG A 23 -20.61 -11.85 8.62
C ARG A 23 -21.84 -11.93 7.68
N PHE A 24 -22.55 -10.82 7.51
CA PHE A 24 -23.72 -10.76 6.61
C PHE A 24 -23.34 -11.04 5.15
N MET A 25 -22.17 -10.55 4.70
CA MET A 25 -21.66 -10.76 3.35
C MET A 25 -21.05 -12.15 3.11
N GLY A 26 -20.96 -13.01 4.14
CA GLY A 26 -20.27 -14.30 4.04
C GLY A 26 -18.75 -14.20 3.96
N LEU A 27 -18.20 -13.05 4.30
CA LEU A 27 -16.75 -12.75 4.28
C LEU A 27 -16.11 -12.80 5.67
N ALA A 28 -16.78 -13.42 6.64
CA ALA A 28 -16.29 -13.59 8.00
C ALA A 28 -15.19 -14.67 8.04
N SER A 29 -14.02 -14.32 7.55
CA SER A 29 -12.84 -15.16 7.47
C SER A 29 -11.60 -14.39 7.91
N VAL A 30 -10.50 -15.09 8.10
CA VAL A 30 -9.20 -14.49 8.43
C VAL A 30 -8.22 -14.82 7.31
N GLU A 31 -7.56 -13.80 6.81
CA GLU A 31 -6.52 -13.97 5.79
C GLU A 31 -5.40 -14.86 6.32
N GLY A 32 -4.95 -15.82 5.51
CA GLY A 32 -3.89 -16.75 5.87
C GLY A 32 -2.65 -16.57 5.01
N HIS A 33 -2.82 -16.63 3.69
CA HIS A 33 -1.72 -16.58 2.73
C HIS A 33 -2.15 -15.90 1.42
N ALA A 34 -1.21 -15.27 0.73
CA ALA A 34 -1.45 -14.71 -0.60
C ALA A 34 -0.28 -15.01 -1.53
N GLN A 35 -0.56 -15.32 -2.81
CA GLN A 35 0.44 -15.55 -3.84
C GLN A 35 -0.12 -15.20 -5.22
N GLY A 36 0.62 -14.40 -6.00
CA GLY A 36 0.15 -13.97 -7.32
C GLY A 36 -1.20 -13.25 -7.20
N TRP A 37 -2.24 -13.82 -7.78
CA TRP A 37 -3.61 -13.29 -7.75
C TRP A 37 -4.55 -14.00 -6.77
N THR A 38 -4.04 -14.91 -5.96
CA THR A 38 -4.84 -15.73 -5.05
C THR A 38 -4.58 -15.36 -3.60
N ILE A 39 -5.65 -15.25 -2.82
CA ILE A 39 -5.63 -15.18 -1.36
C ILE A 39 -6.24 -16.45 -0.81
N THR A 40 -5.57 -17.08 0.15
CA THR A 40 -6.07 -18.24 0.87
C THR A 40 -6.33 -17.83 2.31
N ASP A 41 -7.51 -18.13 2.82
CA ASP A 41 -7.84 -17.86 4.22
C ASP A 41 -7.25 -18.89 5.18
N SER A 42 -7.44 -18.67 6.46
CA SER A 42 -6.95 -19.56 7.51
C SER A 42 -7.63 -20.94 7.56
N GLU A 43 -8.72 -21.13 6.80
CA GLU A 43 -9.44 -22.38 6.65
C GLU A 43 -9.13 -23.10 5.32
N GLY A 44 -8.22 -22.52 4.50
CA GLY A 44 -7.79 -23.09 3.23
C GLY A 44 -8.72 -22.78 2.04
N ARG A 45 -9.68 -21.86 2.20
CA ARG A 45 -10.51 -21.41 1.07
C ARG A 45 -9.71 -20.41 0.22
N GLU A 46 -9.78 -20.59 -1.08
CA GLU A 46 -9.11 -19.73 -2.04
C GLU A 46 -10.06 -18.68 -2.63
N PHE A 47 -9.53 -17.46 -2.74
CA PHE A 47 -10.22 -16.32 -3.34
C PHE A 47 -9.34 -15.71 -4.42
N ILE A 48 -9.94 -15.28 -5.53
CA ILE A 48 -9.27 -14.46 -6.53
C ILE A 48 -9.28 -13.02 -6.04
N ASP A 49 -8.09 -12.43 -5.91
CA ASP A 49 -7.96 -11.04 -5.50
C ASP A 49 -8.21 -10.08 -6.66
N CYS A 50 -9.44 -9.60 -6.77
CA CYS A 50 -9.81 -8.55 -7.72
C CYS A 50 -9.61 -7.12 -7.15
N LEU A 51 -9.17 -6.99 -5.91
CA LEU A 51 -8.89 -5.70 -5.26
C LEU A 51 -7.46 -5.22 -5.54
N GLY A 52 -6.50 -6.16 -5.61
CA GLY A 52 -5.10 -5.90 -5.94
C GLY A 52 -4.41 -4.91 -5.01
N GLY A 53 -4.80 -4.87 -3.71
CA GLY A 53 -4.26 -3.93 -2.73
C GLY A 53 -4.44 -2.47 -3.16
N TYR A 54 -5.56 -2.13 -3.79
CA TYR A 54 -5.85 -0.79 -4.34
C TYR A 54 -4.82 -0.33 -5.39
N GLY A 55 -4.28 -1.28 -6.18
CA GLY A 55 -3.27 -1.05 -7.21
C GLY A 55 -1.83 -1.27 -6.77
N MET A 56 -1.58 -1.52 -5.50
CA MET A 56 -0.22 -1.77 -4.99
C MET A 56 0.36 -3.10 -5.49
N PHE A 57 -0.47 -4.13 -5.64
CA PHE A 57 -0.06 -5.46 -6.09
C PHE A 57 -0.20 -5.67 -7.60
N ALA A 58 0.18 -4.68 -8.42
CA ALA A 58 0.13 -4.80 -9.88
C ALA A 58 0.97 -5.97 -10.44
N LEU A 59 1.99 -6.40 -9.70
CA LEU A 59 2.81 -7.59 -10.00
C LEU A 59 2.31 -8.87 -9.33
N GLY A 60 1.18 -8.80 -8.62
CA GLY A 60 0.67 -9.85 -7.77
C GLY A 60 1.29 -9.86 -6.37
N HIS A 61 0.65 -10.60 -5.47
CA HIS A 61 1.14 -10.81 -4.11
C HIS A 61 2.48 -11.53 -4.09
N ARG A 62 3.39 -11.07 -3.25
CA ARG A 62 4.69 -11.72 -2.98
C ARG A 62 5.51 -12.00 -4.24
N HIS A 63 5.57 -11.05 -5.16
CA HIS A 63 6.41 -11.20 -6.35
C HIS A 63 7.87 -11.46 -5.93
N PRO A 64 8.50 -12.58 -6.36
CA PRO A 64 9.75 -13.06 -5.77
C PRO A 64 10.89 -12.04 -5.85
N LYS A 65 11.05 -11.36 -6.99
CA LYS A 65 12.09 -10.31 -7.13
C LYS A 65 11.86 -9.11 -6.20
N VAL A 66 10.60 -8.77 -5.91
CA VAL A 66 10.29 -7.66 -4.99
C VAL A 66 10.61 -8.09 -3.56
N VAL A 67 10.20 -9.30 -3.16
CA VAL A 67 10.50 -9.85 -1.84
C VAL A 67 12.01 -9.92 -1.62
N GLU A 68 12.77 -10.49 -2.56
CA GLU A 68 14.23 -10.57 -2.49
C GLU A 68 14.90 -9.19 -2.34
N ALA A 69 14.45 -8.19 -3.11
CA ALA A 69 15.00 -6.84 -3.02
C ALA A 69 14.72 -6.19 -1.65
N VAL A 70 13.49 -6.38 -1.13
CA VAL A 70 13.12 -5.87 0.21
C VAL A 70 13.91 -6.57 1.31
N GLU A 71 14.04 -7.89 1.27
CA GLU A 71 14.84 -8.66 2.25
C GLU A 71 16.29 -8.21 2.26
N LYS A 72 16.89 -8.04 1.08
CA LYS A 72 18.27 -7.55 0.95
C LYS A 72 18.43 -6.16 1.59
N GLU A 73 17.51 -5.25 1.32
CA GLU A 73 17.59 -3.87 1.85
C GLU A 73 17.32 -3.83 3.35
N LEU A 74 16.42 -4.66 3.88
CA LEU A 74 16.18 -4.79 5.32
C LEU A 74 17.42 -5.20 6.10
N HIS A 75 18.26 -6.06 5.52
CA HIS A 75 19.54 -6.46 6.14
C HIS A 75 20.62 -5.40 6.01
N ALA A 76 20.56 -4.52 5.03
CA ALA A 76 21.55 -3.46 4.80
C ALA A 76 21.18 -2.14 5.52
N MET A 77 20.01 -1.61 5.22
CA MET A 77 19.54 -0.32 5.73
C MET A 77 18.00 -0.33 5.85
N PRO A 78 17.43 -0.82 6.95
CA PRO A 78 15.98 -1.00 7.09
C PRO A 78 15.19 0.32 7.11
N MET A 79 15.85 1.44 7.43
CA MET A 79 15.23 2.77 7.44
C MET A 79 16.24 3.86 7.11
N CYS A 80 15.91 4.68 6.12
CA CYS A 80 16.71 5.86 5.78
C CYS A 80 16.32 7.07 6.64
N GLY A 81 17.30 7.68 7.32
CA GLY A 81 17.10 8.87 8.16
C GLY A 81 16.96 10.19 7.38
N LYS A 82 17.05 10.17 6.05
CA LYS A 82 16.99 11.33 5.13
C LYS A 82 18.06 12.42 5.38
N VAL A 83 19.03 12.14 6.24
CA VAL A 83 20.18 13.02 6.47
C VAL A 83 21.30 12.75 5.47
N LEU A 84 21.43 11.50 5.07
CA LEU A 84 22.34 11.06 4.01
C LEU A 84 21.53 10.69 2.76
N PHE A 85 22.20 10.74 1.60
CA PHE A 85 21.57 10.29 0.36
C PHE A 85 21.29 8.78 0.39
N ASN A 86 20.12 8.41 -0.12
CA ASN A 86 19.71 7.01 -0.23
C ASN A 86 19.74 6.60 -1.70
N ARG A 87 20.54 5.58 -2.02
CA ARG A 87 20.74 5.12 -3.40
C ARG A 87 19.46 4.59 -4.06
N PRO A 88 18.69 3.66 -3.46
CA PRO A 88 17.44 3.18 -4.06
C PRO A 88 16.42 4.30 -4.35
N MET A 89 16.37 5.33 -3.52
CA MET A 89 15.48 6.48 -3.75
C MET A 89 15.93 7.29 -4.98
N GLY A 90 17.23 7.49 -5.15
CA GLY A 90 17.78 8.20 -6.32
C GLY A 90 17.52 7.44 -7.61
N GLU A 91 17.79 6.13 -7.62
CA GLU A 91 17.55 5.23 -8.77
C GLU A 91 16.06 5.19 -9.14
N LEU A 92 15.16 5.16 -8.16
CA LEU A 92 13.72 5.22 -8.40
C LEU A 92 13.29 6.57 -8.98
N ALA A 93 13.84 7.68 -8.49
CA ALA A 93 13.53 9.01 -9.01
C ALA A 93 13.97 9.17 -10.47
N GLU A 94 15.15 8.67 -10.82
CA GLU A 94 15.67 8.64 -12.18
C GLU A 94 14.73 7.82 -13.10
N LEU A 95 14.39 6.59 -12.73
CA LEU A 95 13.49 5.74 -13.50
C LEU A 95 12.10 6.39 -13.69
N LEU A 96 11.56 7.03 -12.65
CA LEU A 96 10.29 7.74 -12.76
C LEU A 96 10.38 8.92 -13.73
N ALA A 97 11.47 9.68 -13.72
CA ALA A 97 11.67 10.78 -14.66
C ALA A 97 11.75 10.29 -16.12
N GLU A 98 12.35 9.12 -16.36
CA GLU A 98 12.46 8.51 -17.69
C GLU A 98 11.11 8.06 -18.26
N ILE A 99 10.20 7.55 -17.41
CA ILE A 99 8.92 6.98 -17.87
C ILE A 99 7.75 7.95 -17.80
N THR A 100 7.90 9.10 -17.11
CA THR A 100 6.83 10.09 -17.02
C THR A 100 6.81 11.00 -18.27
N PRO A 101 5.63 11.46 -18.71
CA PRO A 101 5.52 12.30 -19.89
C PRO A 101 6.04 13.72 -19.64
N GLY A 102 6.54 14.35 -20.69
CA GLY A 102 7.00 15.74 -20.67
C GLY A 102 8.32 15.92 -19.92
N ASP A 103 8.41 16.97 -19.13
CA ASP A 103 9.59 17.39 -18.38
C ASP A 103 9.45 17.19 -16.86
N LEU A 104 8.64 16.21 -16.43
CA LEU A 104 8.44 15.86 -15.01
C LEU A 104 9.67 15.13 -14.48
N GLN A 105 10.59 15.87 -13.89
CA GLN A 105 11.91 15.37 -13.44
C GLN A 105 12.01 15.14 -11.93
N TYR A 106 11.11 15.73 -11.13
CA TYR A 106 11.24 15.72 -9.67
C TYR A 106 10.19 14.84 -9.03
N SER A 107 10.64 13.94 -8.16
CA SER A 107 9.76 13.06 -7.39
C SER A 107 9.78 13.42 -5.90
N PHE A 108 8.62 13.41 -5.26
CA PHE A 108 8.46 13.59 -3.83
C PHE A 108 7.87 12.33 -3.21
N PHE A 109 8.71 11.60 -2.47
CA PHE A 109 8.34 10.31 -1.88
C PHE A 109 7.71 10.49 -0.50
N VAL A 110 6.56 9.86 -0.31
CA VAL A 110 5.76 9.86 0.93
C VAL A 110 5.33 8.43 1.27
N ASN A 111 4.68 8.22 2.42
CA ASN A 111 4.33 6.89 2.89
C ASN A 111 2.91 6.44 2.50
N SER A 112 2.05 7.35 2.05
CA SER A 112 0.66 7.03 1.71
C SER A 112 0.13 7.90 0.56
N GLY A 113 -0.91 7.41 -0.10
CA GLY A 113 -1.62 8.18 -1.11
C GLY A 113 -2.23 9.47 -0.56
N THR A 114 -2.71 9.45 0.68
CA THR A 114 -3.23 10.64 1.37
C THR A 114 -2.15 11.71 1.53
N GLU A 115 -0.95 11.34 1.95
CA GLU A 115 0.18 12.27 2.04
C GLU A 115 0.59 12.81 0.66
N ALA A 116 0.53 11.97 -0.39
CA ALA A 116 0.80 12.40 -1.75
C ALA A 116 -0.22 13.45 -2.22
N VAL A 117 -1.51 13.22 -1.99
CA VAL A 117 -2.58 14.19 -2.31
C VAL A 117 -2.39 15.49 -1.54
N GLU A 118 -2.11 15.43 -0.24
CA GLU A 118 -1.78 16.61 0.58
C GLU A 118 -0.58 17.38 0.02
N GLY A 119 0.45 16.69 -0.42
CA GLY A 119 1.61 17.27 -1.11
C GLY A 119 1.20 18.01 -2.38
N CYS A 120 0.41 17.35 -3.24
CA CYS A 120 -0.12 17.95 -4.47
C CYS A 120 -0.94 19.22 -4.20
N LEU A 121 -1.83 19.19 -3.22
CA LEU A 121 -2.63 20.36 -2.84
C LEU A 121 -1.77 21.54 -2.38
N LYS A 122 -0.72 21.27 -1.59
CA LYS A 122 0.25 22.30 -1.15
C LYS A 122 1.03 22.90 -2.32
N VAL A 123 1.55 22.05 -3.21
CA VAL A 123 2.28 22.49 -4.41
C VAL A 123 1.35 23.31 -5.32
N ALA A 124 0.13 22.86 -5.56
CA ALA A 124 -0.85 23.59 -6.37
C ALA A 124 -1.15 24.98 -5.82
N ARG A 125 -1.34 25.10 -4.50
CA ARG A 125 -1.53 26.42 -3.85
C ARG A 125 -0.31 27.33 -4.01
N LEU A 126 0.88 26.78 -3.81
CA LEU A 126 2.12 27.56 -3.93
C LEU A 126 2.35 28.04 -5.37
N ALA A 127 2.12 27.18 -6.35
CA ALA A 127 2.33 27.49 -7.76
C ALA A 127 1.28 28.49 -8.30
N THR A 128 0.01 28.28 -7.97
CA THR A 128 -1.09 29.08 -8.54
C THR A 128 -1.48 30.30 -7.69
N LYS A 129 -1.05 30.37 -6.43
CA LYS A 129 -1.50 31.36 -5.42
C LYS A 129 -3.01 31.35 -5.16
N ARG A 130 -3.71 30.30 -5.58
CA ARG A 130 -5.17 30.12 -5.36
C ARG A 130 -5.41 29.26 -4.12
N SER A 131 -6.52 29.50 -3.41
CA SER A 131 -6.87 28.79 -2.17
C SER A 131 -8.00 27.79 -2.33
N LYS A 132 -8.83 27.93 -3.38
CA LYS A 132 -9.97 27.05 -3.63
C LYS A 132 -9.60 25.88 -4.51
N PHE A 133 -10.14 24.70 -4.19
CA PHE A 133 -10.10 23.49 -5.00
C PHE A 133 -11.52 23.10 -5.39
N VAL A 134 -11.65 22.46 -6.54
CA VAL A 134 -12.88 21.82 -7.00
C VAL A 134 -12.62 20.33 -7.07
N ALA A 135 -13.45 19.52 -6.39
CA ALA A 135 -13.41 18.05 -6.37
C ALA A 135 -14.66 17.50 -7.03
#